data_157a59c1efb87f68698a1c23cb473609
#
_entry.id   157a59c1efb87f68698a1c23cb473609
#
_cell.length_a   1.000
_cell.length_b   1.000
_cell.length_c   1.000
_cell.angle_alpha   90.00
_cell.angle_beta   90.00
_cell.angle_gamma   90.00
#
_symmetry.space_group_name_H-M   'P 1'
#
loop_
_entity.id
_entity.type
_entity.pdbx_description
1 polymer ?
#
loop_
_entity_poly.entity_id
_entity_poly.type
_entity_poly.pdbx_seq_one_letter_code
_entity_poly.pdbx_strand_id
1 'polypeptide(L)'
;MQLPPNPFKANILNGQRQIGLWCSINDSNIAEMLAACGFDWLLFDTEHTPMNPLEVLPLLQAVAPYPVHPIVRPSSLDPAEIKRFLDCGVQSLLIPYVQNVEEAQLAAASVAYAPEGIRGFAGITRASRYGTIPDYAKRAREEICLMVQIETQEALEQLEAIAQVPGVDAVFIGPADLAASMGFPGEPSHPEVKKACLEGMKRIRAAGKPAGFLTLDQGFLQEIIEVGCLFPAVDTDYAILRRGAVAQSTKWKSIS
;
A
#
# COMPACT_ATOMS: atom_id res chain seq x y z
N MET A 1 7.51 -25.03 9.96
CA MET A 1 6.36 -24.08 10.05
C MET A 1 5.66 -24.03 8.70
N GLN A 2 4.39 -23.61 8.64
CA GLN A 2 3.69 -23.35 7.37
C GLN A 2 3.98 -21.94 6.87
N LEU A 3 3.86 -21.71 5.55
CA LEU A 3 3.87 -20.36 4.97
C LEU A 3 2.67 -19.59 5.51
N PRO A 4 2.89 -18.42 6.15
CA PRO A 4 1.77 -17.60 6.64
C PRO A 4 0.88 -17.15 5.47
N PRO A 5 -0.45 -17.31 5.57
CA PRO A 5 -1.35 -16.82 4.54
C PRO A 5 -1.37 -15.29 4.52
N ASN A 6 -1.70 -14.72 3.36
CA ASN A 6 -1.95 -13.30 3.19
C ASN A 6 -3.47 -13.05 3.10
N PRO A 7 -4.15 -12.77 4.22
CA PRO A 7 -5.60 -12.58 4.22
C PRO A 7 -6.03 -11.33 3.46
N PHE A 8 -5.22 -10.28 3.45
CA PHE A 8 -5.50 -9.06 2.69
C PHE A 8 -5.58 -9.38 1.18
N LYS A 9 -4.54 -10.05 0.64
CA LYS A 9 -4.53 -10.48 -0.77
C LYS A 9 -5.76 -11.32 -1.10
N ALA A 10 -6.04 -12.34 -0.30
CA ALA A 10 -7.17 -13.22 -0.52
C ALA A 10 -8.49 -12.46 -0.52
N ASN A 11 -8.70 -11.56 0.43
CA ASN A 11 -9.94 -10.80 0.58
C ASN A 11 -10.17 -9.84 -0.60
N ILE A 12 -9.17 -9.04 -0.98
CA ILE A 12 -9.33 -8.08 -2.10
C ILE A 12 -9.54 -8.78 -3.44
N LEU A 13 -8.86 -9.92 -3.67
CA LEU A 13 -9.05 -10.74 -4.89
C LEU A 13 -10.44 -11.38 -4.94
N ASN A 14 -11.03 -11.69 -3.78
CA ASN A 14 -12.41 -12.17 -3.65
C ASN A 14 -13.46 -11.04 -3.64
N GLY A 15 -13.05 -9.79 -3.87
CA GLY A 15 -13.96 -8.64 -3.91
C GLY A 15 -14.43 -8.15 -2.55
N GLN A 16 -13.81 -8.60 -1.46
CA GLN A 16 -14.12 -8.15 -0.09
C GLN A 16 -13.39 -6.86 0.21
N ARG A 17 -14.15 -5.84 0.64
CA ARG A 17 -13.58 -4.55 1.02
C ARG A 17 -12.75 -4.67 2.29
N GLN A 18 -11.59 -4.01 2.29
CA GLN A 18 -10.65 -3.95 3.39
C GLN A 18 -10.37 -2.48 3.73
N ILE A 19 -10.69 -2.05 4.93
CA ILE A 19 -10.51 -0.67 5.39
C ILE A 19 -9.16 -0.52 6.06
N GLY A 20 -8.38 0.47 5.65
CA GLY A 20 -7.03 0.66 6.17
C GLY A 20 -6.68 2.08 6.55
N LEU A 21 -5.51 2.20 7.15
CA LEU A 21 -4.93 3.46 7.58
C LEU A 21 -3.52 3.61 7.02
N TRP A 22 -3.17 4.85 6.63
CA TRP A 22 -1.83 5.20 6.20
C TRP A 22 -0.99 5.64 7.41
N CYS A 23 0.15 4.99 7.64
CA CYS A 23 1.01 5.19 8.80
C CYS A 23 2.36 5.77 8.38
N SER A 24 2.63 6.97 8.86
CA SER A 24 3.87 7.71 8.63
C SER A 24 4.69 7.93 9.92
N ILE A 25 4.13 7.60 11.10
CA ILE A 25 4.81 7.72 12.38
C ILE A 25 5.70 6.50 12.60
N ASN A 26 7.00 6.73 12.71
CA ASN A 26 7.97 5.69 13.04
C ASN A 26 8.03 5.42 14.54
N ASP A 27 7.01 4.74 15.07
CA ASP A 27 6.95 4.34 16.48
C ASP A 27 6.16 3.03 16.63
N SER A 28 6.78 2.02 17.24
CA SER A 28 6.17 0.69 17.40
C SER A 28 4.99 0.68 18.38
N ASN A 29 4.95 1.57 19.38
CA ASN A 29 3.80 1.65 20.29
C ASN A 29 2.60 2.27 19.57
N ILE A 30 2.83 3.26 18.69
CA ILE A 30 1.77 3.84 17.86
C ILE A 30 1.25 2.79 16.88
N ALA A 31 2.13 2.06 16.21
CA ALA A 31 1.74 0.99 15.29
C ALA A 31 0.91 -0.10 16.00
N GLU A 32 1.33 -0.54 17.19
CA GLU A 32 0.61 -1.51 18.01
C GLU A 32 -0.78 -0.99 18.42
N MET A 33 -0.86 0.25 18.89
CA MET A 33 -2.12 0.89 19.26
C MET A 33 -3.08 0.94 18.07
N LEU A 34 -2.59 1.34 16.89
CA LEU A 34 -3.40 1.41 15.66
C LEU A 34 -3.85 0.02 15.19
N ALA A 35 -3.02 -1.01 15.37
CA ALA A 35 -3.37 -2.40 15.06
C ALA A 35 -4.56 -2.92 15.89
N ALA A 36 -4.75 -2.38 17.09
CA ALA A 36 -5.90 -2.69 17.97
C ALA A 36 -7.17 -1.89 17.64
N CYS A 37 -7.11 -0.92 16.72
CA CYS A 37 -8.25 -0.05 16.40
C CYS A 37 -9.27 -0.63 15.41
N GLY A 38 -9.04 -1.86 14.91
CA GLY A 38 -10.01 -2.56 14.05
C GLY A 38 -9.89 -2.27 12.56
N PHE A 39 -8.76 -1.72 12.10
CA PHE A 39 -8.44 -1.65 10.67
C PHE A 39 -8.11 -3.04 10.13
N ASP A 40 -8.46 -3.30 8.86
CA ASP A 40 -8.09 -4.55 8.20
C ASP A 40 -6.62 -4.53 7.76
N TRP A 41 -6.08 -3.34 7.47
CA TRP A 41 -4.68 -3.18 7.08
C TRP A 41 -4.10 -1.83 7.54
N LEU A 42 -2.77 -1.81 7.75
CA LEU A 42 -1.97 -0.61 8.01
C LEU A 42 -0.85 -0.55 6.97
N LEU A 43 -0.71 0.60 6.30
CA LEU A 43 0.41 0.81 5.39
C LEU A 43 1.50 1.63 6.08
N PHE A 44 2.71 1.08 6.13
CA PHE A 44 3.91 1.79 6.57
C PHE A 44 4.59 2.43 5.37
N ASP A 45 4.62 3.75 5.37
CA ASP A 45 5.12 4.56 4.27
C ASP A 45 6.61 4.82 4.41
N THR A 46 7.41 4.35 3.46
CA THR A 46 8.85 4.62 3.43
C THR A 46 9.27 5.52 2.26
N GLU A 47 8.31 5.99 1.47
CA GLU A 47 8.57 6.95 0.39
C GLU A 47 8.63 8.39 0.92
N HIS A 48 7.62 8.83 1.68
CA HIS A 48 7.53 10.20 2.20
C HIS A 48 7.84 10.30 3.70
N THR A 49 8.59 9.35 4.23
CA THR A 49 9.09 9.35 5.61
C THR A 49 10.57 8.95 5.65
N PRO A 50 11.29 9.23 6.73
CA PRO A 50 12.68 8.78 6.86
C PRO A 50 12.82 7.30 7.22
N MET A 51 11.78 6.47 7.03
CA MET A 51 11.82 5.04 7.34
C MET A 51 12.50 4.22 6.24
N ASN A 52 13.20 3.18 6.64
CA ASN A 52 13.83 2.17 5.79
C ASN A 52 13.55 0.76 6.38
N PRO A 53 14.04 -0.34 5.77
CA PRO A 53 13.79 -1.69 6.30
C PRO A 53 14.16 -1.93 7.76
N LEU A 54 15.12 -1.17 8.31
CA LEU A 54 15.51 -1.28 9.72
C LEU A 54 14.44 -0.72 10.67
N GLU A 55 13.84 0.43 10.30
CA GLU A 55 12.78 1.06 11.07
C GLU A 55 11.43 0.34 10.90
N VAL A 56 11.15 -0.21 9.72
CA VAL A 56 9.89 -0.94 9.48
C VAL A 56 9.84 -2.28 10.22
N LEU A 57 10.98 -2.94 10.42
CA LEU A 57 10.99 -4.26 11.08
C LEU A 57 10.36 -4.26 12.49
N PRO A 58 10.64 -3.31 13.42
CA PRO A 58 9.95 -3.22 14.69
C PRO A 58 8.44 -2.99 14.56
N LEU A 59 7.99 -2.20 13.55
CA LEU A 59 6.57 -1.97 13.30
C LEU A 59 5.86 -3.27 12.89
N LEU A 60 6.47 -4.05 11.99
CA LEU A 60 5.96 -5.38 11.60
C LEU A 60 5.88 -6.35 12.79
N GLN A 61 6.82 -6.26 13.73
CA GLN A 61 6.82 -7.09 14.92
C GLN A 61 5.72 -6.67 15.89
N ALA A 62 5.51 -5.36 16.07
CA ALA A 62 4.49 -4.81 16.96
C ALA A 62 3.06 -5.18 16.50
N VAL A 63 2.78 -5.12 15.21
CA VAL A 63 1.44 -5.44 14.68
C VAL A 63 1.18 -6.95 14.51
N ALA A 64 2.22 -7.78 14.55
CA ALA A 64 2.10 -9.22 14.27
C ALA A 64 1.10 -9.99 15.16
N PRO A 65 0.85 -9.62 16.44
CA PRO A 65 -0.14 -10.29 17.28
C PRO A 65 -1.60 -9.94 16.96
N TYR A 66 -1.84 -8.91 16.14
CA TYR A 66 -3.17 -8.36 15.86
C TYR A 66 -3.74 -8.83 14.52
N PRO A 67 -5.07 -8.88 14.36
CA PRO A 67 -5.71 -9.28 13.11
C PRO A 67 -5.71 -8.14 12.07
N VAL A 68 -4.58 -7.49 11.87
CA VAL A 68 -4.36 -6.41 10.91
C VAL A 68 -3.24 -6.82 9.95
N HIS A 69 -3.39 -6.48 8.68
CA HIS A 69 -2.37 -6.83 7.67
C HIS A 69 -1.42 -5.66 7.41
N PRO A 70 -0.10 -5.82 7.60
CA PRO A 70 0.86 -4.77 7.28
C PRO A 70 1.14 -4.73 5.78
N ILE A 71 1.06 -3.53 5.20
CA ILE A 71 1.49 -3.20 3.85
C ILE A 71 2.68 -2.26 3.97
N VAL A 72 3.64 -2.35 3.07
CA VAL A 72 4.76 -1.39 2.99
C VAL A 72 4.77 -0.73 1.63
N ARG A 73 4.92 0.58 1.61
CA ARG A 73 5.28 1.33 0.41
C ARG A 73 6.79 1.58 0.43
N PRO A 74 7.59 0.93 -0.44
CA PRO A 74 9.01 1.24 -0.62
C PRO A 74 9.21 2.68 -1.06
N SER A 75 10.44 3.19 -0.92
CA SER A 75 10.79 4.55 -1.32
C SER A 75 10.74 4.75 -2.85
N SER A 76 10.89 3.67 -3.60
CA SER A 76 10.89 3.65 -5.05
C SER A 76 10.76 2.23 -5.61
N LEU A 77 10.69 2.10 -6.92
CA LEU A 77 10.82 0.83 -7.64
C LEU A 77 12.30 0.43 -7.70
N ASP A 78 12.89 0.11 -6.54
CA ASP A 78 14.25 -0.43 -6.43
C ASP A 78 14.19 -1.92 -6.05
N PRO A 79 14.61 -2.85 -6.94
CA PRO A 79 14.66 -4.28 -6.64
C PRO A 79 15.47 -4.64 -5.41
N ALA A 80 16.52 -3.88 -5.07
CA ALA A 80 17.34 -4.13 -3.90
C ALA A 80 16.61 -3.78 -2.60
N GLU A 81 15.87 -2.67 -2.58
CA GLU A 81 15.04 -2.28 -1.44
C GLU A 81 13.83 -3.21 -1.28
N ILE A 82 13.11 -3.50 -2.37
CA ILE A 82 11.97 -4.45 -2.40
C ILE A 82 12.39 -5.79 -1.80
N LYS A 83 13.51 -6.35 -2.23
CA LYS A 83 14.08 -7.59 -1.68
C LYS A 83 14.27 -7.51 -0.16
N ARG A 84 14.81 -6.40 0.36
CA ARG A 84 15.06 -6.22 1.79
C ARG A 84 13.76 -6.20 2.60
N PHE A 85 12.71 -5.52 2.13
CA PHE A 85 11.39 -5.56 2.75
C PHE A 85 10.79 -6.96 2.75
N LEU A 86 10.87 -7.65 1.62
CA LEU A 86 10.39 -9.04 1.52
C LEU A 86 11.15 -9.96 2.47
N ASP A 87 12.46 -9.78 2.65
CA ASP A 87 13.28 -10.58 3.58
C ASP A 87 12.97 -10.25 5.06
N CYS A 88 12.52 -9.02 5.36
CA CYS A 88 11.92 -8.67 6.65
C CYS A 88 10.55 -9.34 6.88
N GLY A 89 9.98 -10.01 5.90
CA GLY A 89 8.72 -10.75 5.99
C GLY A 89 7.49 -9.93 5.63
N VAL A 90 7.64 -8.82 4.91
CA VAL A 90 6.53 -8.12 4.27
C VAL A 90 5.90 -9.02 3.21
N GLN A 91 4.59 -9.14 3.23
CA GLN A 91 3.85 -9.92 2.23
C GLN A 91 3.03 -9.04 1.28
N SER A 92 2.86 -7.76 1.56
CA SER A 92 2.12 -6.83 0.70
C SER A 92 2.92 -5.56 0.48
N LEU A 93 3.17 -5.24 -0.78
CA LEU A 93 3.92 -4.06 -1.21
C LEU A 93 3.05 -3.19 -2.10
N LEU A 94 3.10 -1.87 -1.87
CA LEU A 94 2.57 -0.84 -2.76
C LEU A 94 3.74 -0.11 -3.41
N ILE A 95 4.04 -0.44 -4.66
CA ILE A 95 5.16 0.16 -5.40
C ILE A 95 4.72 1.52 -5.94
N PRO A 96 5.37 2.63 -5.52
CA PRO A 96 4.99 3.96 -5.96
C PRO A 96 5.42 4.25 -7.39
N TYR A 97 4.79 5.24 -7.99
CA TYR A 97 5.21 5.92 -9.22
C TYR A 97 5.46 5.00 -10.42
N VAL A 98 4.62 3.98 -10.59
CA VAL A 98 4.69 3.08 -11.75
C VAL A 98 4.04 3.74 -12.96
N GLN A 99 4.84 4.02 -14.00
CA GLN A 99 4.47 4.87 -15.11
C GLN A 99 4.03 4.10 -16.37
N ASN A 100 4.53 2.88 -16.55
CA ASN A 100 4.38 2.12 -17.79
C ASN A 100 4.41 0.60 -17.52
N VAL A 101 4.20 -0.16 -18.60
CA VAL A 101 4.17 -1.64 -18.55
C VAL A 101 5.52 -2.21 -18.14
N GLU A 102 6.62 -1.63 -18.61
CA GLU A 102 7.98 -2.09 -18.32
C GLU A 102 8.30 -1.96 -16.83
N GLU A 103 7.91 -0.88 -16.21
CA GLU A 103 8.06 -0.67 -14.75
C GLU A 103 7.16 -1.63 -13.95
N ALA A 104 5.94 -1.86 -14.38
CA ALA A 104 5.06 -2.86 -13.77
C ALA A 104 5.62 -4.28 -13.89
N GLN A 105 6.25 -4.62 -15.02
CA GLN A 105 6.96 -5.89 -15.21
C GLN A 105 8.19 -5.99 -14.30
N LEU A 106 8.96 -4.92 -14.15
CA LEU A 106 10.09 -4.87 -13.23
C LEU A 106 9.61 -5.05 -11.76
N ALA A 107 8.52 -4.40 -11.38
CA ALA A 107 7.92 -4.58 -10.05
C ALA A 107 7.51 -6.05 -9.82
N ALA A 108 6.84 -6.67 -10.79
CA ALA A 108 6.44 -8.07 -10.73
C ALA A 108 7.64 -9.03 -10.64
N ALA A 109 8.68 -8.79 -11.43
CA ALA A 109 9.91 -9.56 -11.39
C ALA A 109 10.65 -9.41 -10.05
N SER A 110 10.60 -8.21 -9.43
CA SER A 110 11.31 -7.90 -8.17
C SER A 110 10.75 -8.65 -6.97
N VAL A 111 9.50 -9.11 -7.01
CA VAL A 111 8.87 -9.86 -5.91
C VAL A 111 8.91 -11.38 -6.09
N ALA A 112 9.37 -11.88 -7.23
CA ALA A 112 9.45 -13.29 -7.54
C ALA A 112 10.91 -13.77 -7.61
N TYR A 113 11.17 -14.99 -7.13
CA TYR A 113 12.47 -15.65 -7.31
C TYR A 113 12.65 -16.17 -8.74
N ALA A 114 13.89 -16.41 -9.16
CA ALA A 114 14.17 -17.09 -10.43
C ALA A 114 13.52 -18.49 -10.46
N PRO A 115 13.03 -18.97 -11.62
CA PRO A 115 13.14 -18.33 -12.95
C PRO A 115 12.08 -17.28 -13.28
N GLU A 116 11.03 -17.12 -12.44
CA GLU A 116 9.88 -16.22 -12.70
C GLU A 116 10.23 -14.75 -12.49
N GLY A 117 11.31 -14.43 -11.76
CA GLY A 117 11.71 -13.06 -11.44
C GLY A 117 13.19 -12.92 -11.11
N ILE A 118 13.51 -11.79 -10.49
CA ILE A 118 14.88 -11.33 -10.19
C ILE A 118 15.15 -11.14 -8.68
N ARG A 119 14.21 -11.49 -7.81
CA ARG A 119 14.43 -11.40 -6.36
C ARG A 119 15.62 -12.25 -5.96
N GLY A 120 16.66 -11.64 -5.37
CA GLY A 120 17.81 -12.36 -4.84
C GLY A 120 17.41 -13.32 -3.71
N PHE A 121 17.97 -14.52 -3.72
CA PHE A 121 17.64 -15.56 -2.75
C PHE A 121 18.56 -15.54 -1.52
N ALA A 122 17.96 -15.64 -0.33
CA ALA A 122 18.63 -15.96 0.91
C ALA A 122 17.77 -16.96 1.70
N GLY A 123 18.37 -18.11 2.06
CA GLY A 123 17.64 -19.21 2.69
C GLY A 123 17.20 -18.95 4.14
N ILE A 124 17.93 -18.09 4.86
CA ILE A 124 17.72 -17.83 6.29
C ILE A 124 17.37 -16.35 6.49
N THR A 125 16.09 -16.01 6.30
CA THR A 125 15.55 -14.68 6.52
C THR A 125 14.32 -14.75 7.45
N ARG A 126 13.86 -13.60 7.96
CA ARG A 126 12.62 -13.56 8.74
C ARG A 126 11.42 -14.05 7.92
N ALA A 127 11.39 -13.77 6.63
CA ALA A 127 10.34 -14.23 5.72
C ALA A 127 10.21 -15.76 5.69
N SER A 128 11.32 -16.48 5.66
CA SER A 128 11.34 -17.94 5.70
C SER A 128 11.23 -18.51 7.13
N ARG A 129 10.93 -17.66 8.13
CA ARG A 129 11.02 -18.00 9.55
C ARG A 129 12.37 -18.64 9.88
N TYR A 130 13.44 -17.98 9.39
CA TYR A 130 14.84 -18.42 9.56
C TYR A 130 15.10 -19.84 9.02
N GLY A 131 14.51 -20.14 7.85
CA GLY A 131 14.68 -21.42 7.18
C GLY A 131 13.77 -22.54 7.70
N THR A 132 12.82 -22.26 8.59
CA THR A 132 11.92 -23.30 9.13
C THR A 132 10.68 -23.58 8.28
N ILE A 133 10.40 -22.73 7.26
CA ILE A 133 9.33 -22.99 6.28
C ILE A 133 9.89 -23.80 5.13
N PRO A 134 9.45 -25.06 4.93
CA PRO A 134 9.91 -25.87 3.82
C PRO A 134 9.43 -25.28 2.48
N ASP A 135 10.26 -25.38 1.45
CA ASP A 135 9.97 -24.91 0.10
C ASP A 135 9.56 -23.43 -0.01
N TYR A 136 9.98 -22.59 0.95
CA TYR A 136 9.60 -21.16 1.00
C TYR A 136 9.83 -20.47 -0.36
N ALA A 137 11.00 -20.67 -0.98
CA ALA A 137 11.33 -20.00 -2.24
C ALA A 137 10.36 -20.35 -3.38
N LYS A 138 9.86 -21.58 -3.43
CA LYS A 138 8.92 -22.03 -4.46
C LYS A 138 7.51 -21.49 -4.24
N ARG A 139 7.16 -21.20 -2.99
CA ARG A 139 5.80 -20.84 -2.57
C ARG A 139 5.61 -19.38 -2.18
N ALA A 140 6.71 -18.66 -1.96
CA ALA A 140 6.66 -17.28 -1.45
C ALA A 140 5.72 -16.37 -2.27
N ARG A 141 5.72 -16.53 -3.63
CA ARG A 141 4.91 -15.70 -4.52
C ARG A 141 3.39 -15.91 -4.33
N GLU A 142 2.97 -17.07 -3.84
CA GLU A 142 1.55 -17.36 -3.57
C GLU A 142 0.96 -16.32 -2.59
N GLU A 143 1.73 -15.95 -1.57
CA GLU A 143 1.31 -15.09 -0.46
C GLU A 143 1.87 -13.65 -0.54
N ILE A 144 2.56 -13.28 -1.61
CA ILE A 144 2.98 -11.90 -1.84
C ILE A 144 1.89 -11.18 -2.66
N CYS A 145 1.40 -10.07 -2.15
CA CYS A 145 0.50 -9.13 -2.83
C CYS A 145 1.31 -7.97 -3.39
N LEU A 146 1.36 -7.86 -4.70
CA LEU A 146 1.98 -6.73 -5.39
C LEU A 146 0.90 -5.75 -5.85
N MET A 147 0.94 -4.56 -5.31
CA MET A 147 0.13 -3.44 -5.74
C MET A 147 1.03 -2.40 -6.42
N VAL A 148 0.55 -1.78 -7.49
CA VAL A 148 1.24 -0.69 -8.19
C VAL A 148 0.45 0.61 -8.05
N GLN A 149 1.15 1.73 -7.82
CA GLN A 149 0.54 3.04 -7.68
C GLN A 149 0.64 3.82 -8.98
N ILE A 150 -0.50 4.21 -9.51
CA ILE A 150 -0.68 5.07 -10.69
C ILE A 150 -0.99 6.47 -10.20
N GLU A 151 -0.15 7.44 -10.56
CA GLU A 151 -0.22 8.79 -10.01
C GLU A 151 0.28 9.89 -10.96
N THR A 152 0.25 9.59 -12.26
CA THR A 152 0.50 10.57 -13.31
C THR A 152 -0.50 10.40 -14.45
N GLN A 153 -0.67 11.45 -15.29
CA GLN A 153 -1.50 11.37 -16.47
C GLN A 153 -0.99 10.30 -17.45
N GLU A 154 0.33 10.21 -17.63
CA GLU A 154 0.98 9.20 -18.49
C GLU A 154 0.66 7.77 -18.02
N ALA A 155 0.76 7.52 -16.73
CA ALA A 155 0.42 6.22 -16.16
C ALA A 155 -1.08 5.90 -16.26
N LEU A 156 -1.96 6.92 -16.12
CA LEU A 156 -3.39 6.75 -16.34
C LEU A 156 -3.72 6.37 -17.80
N GLU A 157 -2.98 6.87 -18.78
CA GLU A 157 -3.18 6.49 -20.18
C GLU A 157 -2.88 5.00 -20.41
N GLN A 158 -1.94 4.42 -19.64
CA GLN A 158 -1.52 3.02 -19.74
C GLN A 158 -2.17 2.11 -18.69
N LEU A 159 -3.15 2.60 -17.93
CA LEU A 159 -3.70 1.94 -16.73
C LEU A 159 -4.07 0.48 -16.97
N GLU A 160 -4.83 0.17 -18.02
CA GLU A 160 -5.25 -1.20 -18.30
C GLU A 160 -4.08 -2.11 -18.64
N ALA A 161 -3.12 -1.61 -19.42
CA ALA A 161 -1.93 -2.37 -19.77
C ALA A 161 -1.07 -2.68 -18.55
N ILE A 162 -0.87 -1.69 -17.66
CA ILE A 162 -0.18 -1.86 -16.36
C ILE A 162 -0.94 -2.88 -15.49
N ALA A 163 -2.25 -2.72 -15.37
CA ALA A 163 -3.10 -3.60 -14.56
C ALA A 163 -3.08 -5.06 -15.04
N GLN A 164 -2.93 -5.30 -16.34
CA GLN A 164 -2.89 -6.64 -16.94
C GLN A 164 -1.51 -7.31 -16.87
N VAL A 165 -0.47 -6.62 -16.39
CA VAL A 165 0.85 -7.24 -16.25
C VAL A 165 0.75 -8.47 -15.32
N PRO A 166 1.21 -9.66 -15.76
CA PRO A 166 1.23 -10.84 -14.91
C PRO A 166 2.05 -10.59 -13.64
N GLY A 167 1.45 -10.85 -12.49
CA GLY A 167 2.10 -10.61 -11.21
C GLY A 167 1.67 -9.31 -10.52
N VAL A 168 0.97 -8.39 -11.19
CA VAL A 168 0.27 -7.27 -10.54
C VAL A 168 -1.06 -7.77 -9.98
N ASP A 169 -1.20 -7.72 -8.66
CA ASP A 169 -2.40 -8.21 -7.95
C ASP A 169 -3.47 -7.11 -7.83
N ALA A 170 -3.09 -5.85 -7.67
CA ALA A 170 -4.01 -4.72 -7.51
C ALA A 170 -3.39 -3.40 -7.97
N VAL A 171 -4.21 -2.37 -8.15
CA VAL A 171 -3.78 -1.03 -8.56
C VAL A 171 -4.30 0.00 -7.56
N PHE A 172 -3.46 0.98 -7.24
CA PHE A 172 -3.77 2.10 -6.35
C PHE A 172 -3.65 3.42 -7.13
N ILE A 173 -4.57 4.35 -6.92
CA ILE A 173 -4.45 5.70 -7.50
C ILE A 173 -3.94 6.66 -6.42
N GLY A 174 -2.83 7.36 -6.70
CA GLY A 174 -2.25 8.40 -5.85
C GLY A 174 -2.74 9.79 -6.28
N PRO A 175 -3.72 10.41 -5.56
CA PRO A 175 -4.34 11.65 -6.03
C PRO A 175 -3.44 12.88 -5.92
N ALA A 176 -2.44 12.88 -5.03
CA ALA A 176 -1.59 14.05 -4.81
C ALA A 176 -0.64 14.31 -5.98
N ASP A 177 0.11 13.27 -6.40
CA ASP A 177 1.02 13.36 -7.53
C ASP A 177 0.27 13.40 -8.85
N LEU A 178 -0.88 12.71 -8.95
CA LEU A 178 -1.77 12.84 -10.10
C LEU A 178 -2.22 14.30 -10.28
N ALA A 179 -2.60 14.99 -9.21
CA ALA A 179 -2.97 16.40 -9.27
C ALA A 179 -1.80 17.27 -9.77
N ALA A 180 -0.59 17.04 -9.27
CA ALA A 180 0.60 17.76 -9.74
C ALA A 180 0.88 17.51 -11.21
N SER A 181 0.79 16.26 -11.65
CA SER A 181 0.96 15.84 -13.05
C SER A 181 -0.08 16.46 -13.99
N MET A 182 -1.31 16.70 -13.49
CA MET A 182 -2.40 17.35 -14.21
C MET A 182 -2.30 18.90 -14.21
N GLY A 183 -1.28 19.49 -13.57
CA GLY A 183 -1.11 20.94 -13.47
C GLY A 183 -1.82 21.58 -12.26
N PHE A 184 -2.27 20.79 -11.29
CA PHE A 184 -2.94 21.23 -10.06
C PHE A 184 -2.12 20.86 -8.79
N PRO A 185 -0.84 21.27 -8.67
CA PRO A 185 0.02 20.88 -7.56
C PRO A 185 -0.56 21.32 -6.21
N GLY A 186 -0.70 20.38 -5.27
CA GLY A 186 -1.29 20.64 -3.95
C GLY A 186 -2.82 20.68 -3.92
N GLU A 187 -3.51 20.41 -5.02
CA GLU A 187 -4.98 20.46 -5.13
C GLU A 187 -5.57 19.08 -5.48
N PRO A 188 -5.36 18.01 -4.67
CA PRO A 188 -5.91 16.68 -4.98
C PRO A 188 -7.43 16.62 -5.00
N SER A 189 -8.10 17.65 -4.46
CA SER A 189 -9.56 17.79 -4.47
C SER A 189 -10.08 18.64 -5.65
N HIS A 190 -9.21 19.06 -6.58
CA HIS A 190 -9.64 19.77 -7.78
C HIS A 190 -10.65 18.93 -8.59
N PRO A 191 -11.74 19.52 -9.13
CA PRO A 191 -12.79 18.76 -9.82
C PRO A 191 -12.29 17.86 -10.96
N GLU A 192 -11.33 18.32 -11.76
CA GLU A 192 -10.74 17.52 -12.84
C GLU A 192 -9.93 16.32 -12.29
N VAL A 193 -9.23 16.51 -11.17
CA VAL A 193 -8.49 15.42 -10.51
C VAL A 193 -9.45 14.38 -9.93
N LYS A 194 -10.50 14.84 -9.24
CA LYS A 194 -11.54 13.93 -8.73
C LYS A 194 -12.18 13.11 -9.85
N LYS A 195 -12.51 13.78 -10.98
CA LYS A 195 -13.05 13.11 -12.16
C LYS A 195 -12.10 12.06 -12.72
N ALA A 196 -10.81 12.40 -12.87
CA ALA A 196 -9.78 11.45 -13.33
C ALA A 196 -9.63 10.24 -12.38
N CYS A 197 -9.65 10.48 -11.07
CA CYS A 197 -9.61 9.41 -10.06
C CYS A 197 -10.82 8.48 -10.16
N LEU A 198 -12.04 9.02 -10.24
CA LEU A 198 -13.27 8.22 -10.38
C LEU A 198 -13.28 7.39 -11.66
N GLU A 199 -12.84 7.98 -12.77
CA GLU A 199 -12.73 7.27 -14.04
C GLU A 199 -11.66 6.18 -13.98
N GLY A 200 -10.48 6.51 -13.47
CA GLY A 200 -9.40 5.53 -13.26
C GLY A 200 -9.84 4.36 -12.38
N MET A 201 -10.58 4.63 -11.31
CA MET A 201 -11.12 3.61 -10.41
C MET A 201 -12.05 2.65 -11.16
N LYS A 202 -12.98 3.17 -11.98
CA LYS A 202 -13.86 2.35 -12.82
C LYS A 202 -13.08 1.50 -13.82
N ARG A 203 -12.05 2.06 -14.43
CA ARG A 203 -11.19 1.37 -15.41
C ARG A 203 -10.41 0.23 -14.75
N ILE A 204 -9.84 0.43 -13.55
CA ILE A 204 -9.19 -0.64 -12.77
C ILE A 204 -10.18 -1.79 -12.51
N ARG A 205 -11.38 -1.45 -12.05
CA ARG A 205 -12.42 -2.46 -11.77
C ARG A 205 -12.88 -3.19 -13.03
N ALA A 206 -13.03 -2.48 -14.15
CA ALA A 206 -13.36 -3.07 -15.45
C ALA A 206 -12.25 -4.00 -15.97
N ALA A 207 -10.99 -3.69 -15.67
CA ALA A 207 -9.84 -4.56 -15.94
C ALA A 207 -9.78 -5.81 -15.03
N GLY A 208 -10.74 -5.98 -14.11
CA GLY A 208 -10.84 -7.12 -13.20
C GLY A 208 -9.89 -7.06 -11.98
N LYS A 209 -9.29 -5.90 -11.71
CA LYS A 209 -8.34 -5.74 -10.60
C LYS A 209 -9.00 -5.07 -9.38
N PRO A 210 -8.57 -5.44 -8.16
CA PRO A 210 -8.84 -4.66 -6.96
C PRO A 210 -8.26 -3.26 -7.08
N ALA A 211 -9.04 -2.26 -6.64
CA ALA A 211 -8.65 -0.85 -6.69
C ALA A 211 -8.52 -0.26 -5.28
N GLY A 212 -7.45 0.49 -5.03
CA GLY A 212 -7.17 1.18 -3.78
C GLY A 212 -7.07 2.69 -3.96
N PHE A 213 -7.24 3.42 -2.86
CA PHE A 213 -7.22 4.87 -2.83
C PHE A 213 -6.92 5.43 -1.44
N LEU A 214 -6.38 6.65 -1.38
CA LEU A 214 -6.25 7.43 -0.16
C LEU A 214 -6.84 8.82 -0.38
N THR A 215 -7.71 9.26 0.51
CA THR A 215 -8.12 10.66 0.61
C THR A 215 -8.54 11.01 2.03
N LEU A 216 -8.32 12.28 2.43
CA LEU A 216 -8.80 12.85 3.70
C LEU A 216 -10.17 13.53 3.56
N ASP A 217 -10.65 13.70 2.32
CA ASP A 217 -11.98 14.22 2.00
C ASP A 217 -13.01 13.08 2.14
N GLN A 218 -13.76 13.09 3.24
CA GLN A 218 -14.71 12.03 3.56
C GLN A 218 -15.86 11.91 2.55
N GLY A 219 -16.29 13.05 1.95
CA GLY A 219 -17.30 13.02 0.89
C GLY A 219 -16.78 12.33 -0.37
N PHE A 220 -15.58 12.69 -0.78
CA PHE A 220 -14.93 12.07 -1.93
C PHE A 220 -14.57 10.59 -1.67
N LEU A 221 -14.18 10.26 -0.45
CA LEU A 221 -13.95 8.87 -0.07
C LEU A 221 -15.19 8.01 -0.30
N GLN A 222 -16.38 8.52 0.06
CA GLN A 222 -17.63 7.81 -0.17
C GLN A 222 -17.87 7.58 -1.66
N GLU A 223 -17.70 8.60 -2.51
CA GLU A 223 -17.83 8.46 -3.97
C GLU A 223 -16.87 7.40 -4.54
N ILE A 224 -15.61 7.40 -4.10
CA ILE A 224 -14.58 6.42 -4.50
C ILE A 224 -14.98 4.99 -4.07
N ILE A 225 -15.54 4.83 -2.89
CA ILE A 225 -16.04 3.54 -2.40
C ILE A 225 -17.23 3.06 -3.23
N GLU A 226 -18.15 3.95 -3.59
CA GLU A 226 -19.33 3.64 -4.40
C GLU A 226 -18.98 3.18 -5.82
N VAL A 227 -17.92 3.73 -6.41
CA VAL A 227 -17.43 3.28 -7.73
C VAL A 227 -16.57 2.02 -7.69
N GLY A 228 -16.38 1.41 -6.51
CA GLY A 228 -15.81 0.06 -6.37
C GLY A 228 -14.41 -0.01 -5.78
N CYS A 229 -13.95 0.99 -5.04
CA CYS A 229 -12.71 0.88 -4.27
C CYS A 229 -12.81 -0.26 -3.25
N LEU A 230 -11.84 -1.18 -3.27
CA LEU A 230 -11.83 -2.34 -2.39
C LEU A 230 -10.89 -2.19 -1.19
N PHE A 231 -9.86 -1.36 -1.28
CA PHE A 231 -8.94 -1.16 -0.16
C PHE A 231 -8.60 0.34 0.03
N PRO A 232 -9.60 1.14 0.48
CA PRO A 232 -9.37 2.53 0.81
C PRO A 232 -8.54 2.68 2.09
N ALA A 233 -7.55 3.59 2.07
CA ALA A 233 -7.02 4.21 3.26
C ALA A 233 -7.95 5.38 3.62
N VAL A 234 -8.55 5.33 4.80
CA VAL A 234 -9.60 6.29 5.17
C VAL A 234 -9.06 7.53 5.85
N ASP A 235 -7.79 7.52 6.25
CA ASP A 235 -7.09 8.62 6.89
C ASP A 235 -5.58 8.34 6.99
N THR A 236 -4.84 9.27 7.60
CA THR A 236 -3.45 9.08 7.99
C THR A 236 -3.28 9.28 9.50
N ASP A 237 -2.31 8.58 10.11
CA ASP A 237 -1.97 8.71 11.52
C ASP A 237 -1.59 10.15 11.90
N TYR A 238 -0.79 10.83 11.07
CA TYR A 238 -0.44 12.24 11.24
C TYR A 238 -1.67 13.16 11.26
N ALA A 239 -2.62 12.95 10.36
CA ALA A 239 -3.81 13.78 10.27
C ALA A 239 -4.74 13.58 11.46
N ILE A 240 -4.93 12.33 11.89
CA ILE A 240 -5.72 11.99 13.10
C ILE A 240 -5.10 12.66 14.33
N LEU A 241 -3.80 12.45 14.55
CA LEU A 241 -3.09 13.01 15.71
C LEU A 241 -3.14 14.54 15.70
N ARG A 242 -2.86 15.17 14.56
CA ARG A 242 -2.89 16.63 14.42
C ARG A 242 -4.28 17.19 14.69
N ARG A 243 -5.34 16.62 14.11
CA ARG A 243 -6.72 17.07 14.35
C ARG A 243 -7.09 16.98 15.83
N GLY A 244 -6.77 15.86 16.48
CA GLY A 244 -7.02 15.68 17.92
C GLY A 244 -6.27 16.70 18.77
N ALA A 245 -4.97 16.90 18.50
CA ALA A 245 -4.15 17.87 19.24
C ALA A 245 -4.63 19.32 19.06
N VAL A 246 -4.97 19.71 17.82
CA VAL A 246 -5.52 21.06 17.53
C VAL A 246 -6.85 21.27 18.26
N ALA A 247 -7.76 20.29 18.21
CA ALA A 247 -9.05 20.39 18.90
C ALA A 247 -8.87 20.62 20.40
N GLN A 248 -7.97 19.86 21.07
CA GLN A 248 -7.69 20.05 22.49
C GLN A 248 -7.06 21.42 22.79
N SER A 249 -6.05 21.82 22.02
CA SER A 249 -5.39 23.11 22.19
C SER A 249 -6.39 24.28 22.05
N THR A 250 -7.24 24.25 21.02
CA THR A 250 -8.25 25.28 20.79
C THR A 250 -9.26 25.32 21.93
N LYS A 251 -9.80 24.15 22.33
CA LYS A 251 -10.77 24.05 23.43
C LYS A 251 -10.25 24.68 24.71
N TRP A 252 -9.05 24.35 25.14
CA TRP A 252 -8.51 24.80 26.42
C TRP A 252 -7.99 26.23 26.39
N LYS A 253 -7.55 26.75 25.26
CA LYS A 253 -7.18 28.16 25.09
C LYS A 253 -8.39 29.10 25.02
N SER A 254 -9.58 28.58 24.73
CA SER A 254 -10.81 29.41 24.72
C SER A 254 -11.45 29.57 26.11
N ILE A 255 -10.94 28.90 27.14
CA ILE A 255 -11.38 29.03 28.53
C ILE A 255 -10.44 30.03 29.20
N SER A 256 -10.69 31.29 28.99
CA SER A 256 -10.00 32.43 29.63
C SER A 256 -10.94 33.17 30.58
#